data_6c587cd4ba3ff7459af5cb6e3d8314dc
#
_entry.id   6c587cd4ba3ff7459af5cb6e3d8314dc
#
_cell.length_a   1.000
_cell.length_b   1.000
_cell.length_c   1.000
_cell.angle_alpha   90.00
_cell.angle_beta   90.00
_cell.angle_gamma   90.00
#
_symmetry.space_group_name_H-M   'P 1'
#
loop_
_entity.id
_entity.type
_entity.pdbx_description
1 polymer ?
#
loop_
_entity_poly.entity_id
_entity_poly.type
_entity_poly.pdbx_seq_one_letter_code
_entity_poly.pdbx_strand_id
1 'polypeptide(L)'
;MIEREIKAMLTEGEYITLARFKCQHKALNLQTNYYFDTDDLSMNEKGITCRIRHKNGLYKATVKKHNADGAECSIETDICEKAEFDPTVFNTLGLRFQGELVTERLKLCDDVFCKIVLDKNTYLGKTDFELEIEYSEAYKKKAFVCLDDIADFFCRCGRLQDKKELISRISHAKSKSQRFFEEKEKN
;
A
#
# COMPACT_ATOMS: atom_id res chain seq x y z
N MET A 1 8.27 9.44 -10.27
CA MET A 1 8.87 9.65 -8.92
C MET A 1 9.40 8.32 -8.40
N ILE A 2 10.53 8.29 -7.70
CA ILE A 2 11.02 7.06 -7.03
C ILE A 2 10.38 7.04 -5.64
N GLU A 3 9.60 6.01 -5.35
CA GLU A 3 9.04 5.77 -4.02
C GLU A 3 9.85 4.68 -3.32
N ARG A 4 10.19 4.91 -2.05
CA ARG A 4 10.80 3.93 -1.16
C ARG A 4 9.92 3.73 0.05
N GLU A 5 9.57 2.48 0.30
CA GLU A 5 8.70 2.13 1.42
C GLU A 5 9.14 0.82 2.09
N ILE A 6 9.06 0.79 3.40
CA ILE A 6 9.04 -0.44 4.18
C ILE A 6 7.57 -0.82 4.36
N LYS A 7 7.24 -2.06 4.08
CA LYS A 7 5.89 -2.59 4.19
C LYS A 7 5.88 -3.86 5.02
N ALA A 8 4.93 -3.95 5.95
CA ALA A 8 4.70 -5.16 6.73
C ALA A 8 3.21 -5.47 6.81
N MET A 9 2.84 -6.72 6.53
CA MET A 9 1.47 -7.18 6.75
C MET A 9 1.23 -7.34 8.24
N LEU A 10 0.07 -6.88 8.70
CA LEU A 10 -0.35 -6.94 10.09
C LEU A 10 -1.50 -7.92 10.27
N THR A 11 -1.60 -8.51 11.44
CA THR A 11 -2.86 -9.11 11.90
C THR A 11 -3.86 -8.01 12.26
N GLU A 12 -5.14 -8.33 12.27
CA GLU A 12 -6.19 -7.39 12.71
C GLU A 12 -5.93 -6.89 14.14
N GLY A 13 -5.47 -7.78 15.02
CA GLY A 13 -5.16 -7.43 16.40
C GLY A 13 -4.02 -6.43 16.53
N GLU A 14 -2.97 -6.54 15.73
CA GLU A 14 -1.85 -5.58 15.66
C GLU A 14 -2.33 -4.23 15.12
N TYR A 15 -3.10 -4.25 14.01
CA TYR A 15 -3.69 -3.04 13.43
C TYR A 15 -4.54 -2.28 14.45
N ILE A 16 -5.49 -2.96 15.12
CA ILE A 16 -6.36 -2.33 16.12
C ILE A 16 -5.54 -1.78 17.30
N THR A 17 -4.52 -2.51 17.77
CA THR A 17 -3.68 -2.10 18.87
C THR A 17 -2.92 -0.81 18.54
N LEU A 18 -2.29 -0.75 17.38
CA LEU A 18 -1.52 0.43 16.95
C LEU A 18 -2.43 1.62 16.63
N ALA A 19 -3.57 1.38 15.98
CA ALA A 19 -4.57 2.40 15.66
C ALA A 19 -5.10 3.08 16.94
N ARG A 20 -5.49 2.31 17.96
CA ARG A 20 -5.96 2.85 19.24
C ARG A 20 -4.92 3.68 19.97
N PHE A 21 -3.67 3.25 19.96
CA PHE A 21 -2.59 3.95 20.67
C PHE A 21 -2.14 5.23 20.00
N LYS A 22 -2.05 5.23 18.66
CA LYS A 22 -1.46 6.34 17.88
C LYS A 22 -2.47 7.27 17.20
N CYS A 23 -3.75 6.87 17.10
CA CYS A 23 -4.72 7.53 16.22
C CYS A 23 -5.95 8.11 16.92
N GLN A 24 -5.92 8.36 18.23
CA GLN A 24 -7.11 8.76 19.01
C GLN A 24 -7.88 9.99 18.47
N HIS A 25 -7.28 10.80 17.58
CA HIS A 25 -7.91 11.98 16.99
C HIS A 25 -7.55 12.20 15.51
N LYS A 26 -7.11 11.15 14.79
CA LYS A 26 -6.69 11.29 13.39
C LYS A 26 -7.81 10.94 12.42
N ALA A 27 -7.97 11.78 11.40
CA ALA A 27 -8.95 11.55 10.35
C ALA A 27 -8.60 10.28 9.54
N LEU A 28 -9.61 9.47 9.31
CA LEU A 28 -9.55 8.36 8.38
C LEU A 28 -9.60 8.90 6.95
N ASN A 29 -8.64 8.54 6.13
CA ASN A 29 -8.62 8.88 4.72
C ASN A 29 -9.06 7.68 3.89
N LEU A 30 -10.18 7.83 3.20
CA LEU A 30 -10.66 6.81 2.26
C LEU A 30 -10.04 7.03 0.89
N GLN A 31 -9.55 5.96 0.28
CA GLN A 31 -9.11 5.96 -1.11
C GLN A 31 -9.50 4.66 -1.80
N THR A 32 -9.87 4.76 -3.08
CA THR A 32 -10.20 3.60 -3.91
C THR A 32 -9.22 3.51 -5.07
N ASN A 33 -8.62 2.35 -5.26
CA ASN A 33 -7.81 2.06 -6.44
C ASN A 33 -8.64 1.21 -7.40
N TYR A 34 -8.85 1.70 -8.61
CA TYR A 34 -9.44 0.98 -9.73
C TYR A 34 -8.31 0.45 -10.58
N TYR A 35 -8.16 -0.88 -10.67
CA TYR A 35 -7.07 -1.53 -11.39
C TYR A 35 -7.45 -1.83 -12.84
N PHE A 36 -6.46 -1.68 -13.72
CA PHE A 36 -6.57 -1.96 -15.16
C PHE A 36 -5.43 -2.87 -15.60
N ASP A 37 -5.76 -3.85 -16.42
CA ASP A 37 -4.79 -4.78 -17.01
C ASP A 37 -5.35 -5.33 -18.34
N THR A 38 -4.54 -6.08 -19.06
CA THR A 38 -5.00 -6.92 -20.16
C THR A 38 -5.87 -8.07 -19.65
N ASP A 39 -6.61 -8.73 -20.53
CA ASP A 39 -7.47 -9.87 -20.12
C ASP A 39 -6.65 -11.04 -19.56
N ASP A 40 -5.40 -11.19 -20.00
CA ASP A 40 -4.43 -12.19 -19.53
C ASP A 40 -3.53 -11.73 -18.39
N LEU A 41 -3.79 -10.55 -17.79
CA LEU A 41 -3.05 -9.94 -16.68
C LEU A 41 -1.55 -9.70 -16.95
N SER A 42 -1.17 -9.52 -18.22
CA SER A 42 0.23 -9.43 -18.64
C SER A 42 0.98 -8.22 -18.08
N MET A 43 0.29 -7.14 -17.66
CA MET A 43 0.92 -6.00 -16.99
C MET A 43 1.34 -6.37 -15.57
N ASN A 44 0.45 -7.04 -14.82
CA ASN A 44 0.74 -7.52 -13.47
C ASN A 44 1.90 -8.53 -13.48
N GLU A 45 1.95 -9.46 -14.44
CA GLU A 45 3.06 -10.41 -14.61
C GLU A 45 4.41 -9.71 -14.81
N LYS A 46 4.41 -8.57 -15.51
CA LYS A 46 5.60 -7.73 -15.73
C LYS A 46 5.92 -6.80 -14.56
N GLY A 47 5.21 -6.92 -13.43
CA GLY A 47 5.36 -6.05 -12.28
C GLY A 47 4.90 -4.61 -12.52
N ILE A 48 3.96 -4.40 -13.46
CA ILE A 48 3.40 -3.09 -13.81
C ILE A 48 1.97 -3.01 -13.27
N THR A 49 1.68 -1.97 -12.51
CA THR A 49 0.35 -1.66 -12.00
C THR A 49 -0.19 -0.44 -12.71
N CYS A 50 -1.29 -0.59 -13.45
CA CYS A 50 -2.07 0.50 -14.02
C CYS A 50 -3.29 0.74 -13.15
N ARG A 51 -3.46 1.96 -12.61
CA ARG A 51 -4.59 2.27 -11.72
C ARG A 51 -5.10 3.70 -11.90
N ILE A 52 -6.40 3.86 -11.62
CA ILE A 52 -6.99 5.17 -11.30
C ILE A 52 -7.27 5.15 -9.80
N ARG A 53 -6.72 6.13 -9.07
CA ARG A 53 -6.96 6.28 -7.63
C ARG A 53 -7.91 7.44 -7.37
N HIS A 54 -9.04 7.15 -6.73
CA HIS A 54 -9.92 8.16 -6.16
C HIS A 54 -9.47 8.50 -4.75
N LYS A 55 -9.24 9.78 -4.50
CA LYS A 55 -8.89 10.32 -3.19
C LYS A 55 -9.24 11.80 -3.12
N ASN A 56 -9.86 12.25 -2.02
CA ASN A 56 -10.22 13.66 -1.80
C ASN A 56 -11.03 14.29 -2.96
N GLY A 57 -11.93 13.51 -3.59
CA GLY A 57 -12.75 13.96 -4.72
C GLY A 57 -12.05 14.02 -6.07
N LEU A 58 -10.78 13.60 -6.18
CA LEU A 58 -10.01 13.57 -7.41
C LEU A 58 -9.67 12.14 -7.82
N TYR A 59 -9.62 11.91 -9.13
CA TYR A 59 -9.25 10.65 -9.77
C TYR A 59 -7.90 10.81 -10.45
N LYS A 60 -6.88 10.14 -9.93
CA LYS A 60 -5.51 10.21 -10.45
C LYS A 60 -5.14 8.91 -11.13
N ALA A 61 -4.86 8.96 -12.44
CA ALA A 61 -4.35 7.83 -13.21
C ALA A 61 -2.83 7.74 -13.08
N THR A 62 -2.33 6.55 -12.72
CA THR A 62 -0.90 6.29 -12.54
C THR A 62 -0.51 4.93 -13.09
N VAL A 63 0.75 4.84 -13.53
CA VAL A 63 1.43 3.57 -13.83
C VAL A 63 2.59 3.43 -12.85
N LYS A 64 2.62 2.32 -12.13
CA LYS A 64 3.66 2.00 -11.17
C LYS A 64 4.41 0.75 -11.63
N LYS A 65 5.72 0.86 -11.79
CA LYS A 65 6.61 -0.26 -12.10
C LYS A 65 7.39 -0.65 -10.85
N HIS A 66 7.22 -1.90 -10.43
CA HIS A 66 7.99 -2.48 -9.34
C HIS A 66 9.35 -2.94 -9.85
N ASN A 67 10.42 -2.67 -9.12
CA ASN A 67 11.74 -3.17 -9.46
C ASN A 67 11.89 -4.64 -9.08
N ALA A 68 12.55 -5.42 -9.93
CA ALA A 68 12.80 -6.84 -9.69
C ALA A 68 13.69 -7.11 -8.47
N ASP A 69 14.50 -6.12 -8.06
CA ASP A 69 15.56 -6.27 -7.06
C ASP A 69 15.11 -5.99 -5.61
N GLY A 70 13.81 -5.83 -5.36
CA GLY A 70 13.31 -5.68 -4.00
C GLY A 70 12.04 -4.86 -3.85
N ALA A 71 11.25 -5.23 -2.85
CA ALA A 71 9.96 -4.64 -2.54
C ALA A 71 10.03 -3.18 -2.06
N GLU A 72 11.24 -2.64 -1.80
CA GLU A 72 11.43 -1.32 -1.21
C GLU A 72 11.40 -0.16 -2.22
N CYS A 73 11.51 -0.41 -3.52
CA CYS A 73 11.63 0.66 -4.51
C CYS A 73 10.71 0.43 -5.72
N SER A 74 10.01 1.48 -6.13
CA SER A 74 9.19 1.47 -7.33
C SER A 74 9.24 2.83 -8.03
N ILE A 75 8.94 2.84 -9.33
CA ILE A 75 8.81 4.06 -10.13
C ILE A 75 7.33 4.27 -10.40
N GLU A 76 6.75 5.34 -9.85
CA GLU A 76 5.39 5.76 -10.15
C GLU A 76 5.42 6.95 -11.13
N THR A 77 4.63 6.84 -12.20
CA THR A 77 4.43 7.86 -13.21
C THR A 77 2.98 8.30 -13.21
N ASP A 78 2.76 9.59 -12.98
CA ASP A 78 1.47 10.23 -13.09
C ASP A 78 1.10 10.41 -14.58
N ILE A 79 -0.12 10.02 -14.95
CA ILE A 79 -0.63 10.20 -16.31
C ILE A 79 -1.54 11.42 -16.38
N CYS A 80 -2.57 11.45 -15.52
CA CYS A 80 -3.49 12.59 -15.43
C CYS A 80 -4.21 12.59 -14.08
N GLU A 81 -4.80 13.75 -13.76
CA GLU A 81 -5.72 13.90 -12.63
C GLU A 81 -6.98 14.62 -13.11
N LYS A 82 -8.16 14.12 -12.73
CA LYS A 82 -9.47 14.60 -13.15
C LYS A 82 -10.44 14.63 -11.97
N ALA A 83 -11.49 15.47 -12.09
CA ALA A 83 -12.58 15.50 -11.12
C ALA A 83 -13.55 14.30 -11.27
N GLU A 84 -13.55 13.66 -12.45
CA GLU A 84 -14.44 12.55 -12.77
C GLU A 84 -13.66 11.29 -13.12
N PHE A 85 -14.28 10.13 -12.86
CA PHE A 85 -13.73 8.84 -13.23
C PHE A 85 -13.73 8.68 -14.75
N ASP A 86 -12.54 8.49 -15.34
CA ASP A 86 -12.37 8.33 -16.77
C ASP A 86 -11.53 7.09 -17.11
N PRO A 87 -12.17 5.94 -17.36
CA PRO A 87 -11.48 4.71 -17.70
C PRO A 87 -10.85 4.74 -19.11
N THR A 88 -11.22 5.70 -19.97
CA THR A 88 -10.70 5.78 -21.34
C THR A 88 -9.18 5.96 -21.37
N VAL A 89 -8.60 6.54 -20.30
CA VAL A 89 -7.15 6.69 -20.11
C VAL A 89 -6.40 5.36 -20.31
N PHE A 90 -6.99 4.25 -19.86
CA PHE A 90 -6.40 2.92 -19.97
C PHE A 90 -7.07 2.06 -21.04
N ASN A 91 -8.36 2.24 -21.30
CA ASN A 91 -9.08 1.48 -22.32
C ASN A 91 -8.52 1.70 -23.72
N THR A 92 -8.04 2.92 -24.03
CA THR A 92 -7.38 3.26 -25.31
C THR A 92 -6.05 2.52 -25.51
N LEU A 93 -5.45 2.04 -24.43
CA LEU A 93 -4.23 1.21 -24.44
C LEU A 93 -4.52 -0.30 -24.46
N GLY A 94 -5.80 -0.67 -24.63
CA GLY A 94 -6.23 -2.07 -24.62
C GLY A 94 -6.33 -2.69 -23.21
N LEU A 95 -6.18 -1.87 -22.16
CA LEU A 95 -6.34 -2.34 -20.78
C LEU A 95 -7.82 -2.28 -20.36
N ARG A 96 -8.28 -3.26 -19.62
CA ARG A 96 -9.65 -3.36 -19.13
C ARG A 96 -9.70 -3.20 -17.62
N PHE A 97 -10.82 -2.72 -17.12
CA PHE A 97 -11.09 -2.65 -15.68
C PHE A 97 -11.13 -4.05 -15.09
N GLN A 98 -10.32 -4.29 -14.06
CA GLN A 98 -10.15 -5.58 -13.41
C GLN A 98 -10.88 -5.68 -12.06
N GLY A 99 -11.16 -4.55 -11.44
CA GLY A 99 -11.82 -4.45 -10.14
C GLY A 99 -11.23 -3.34 -9.29
N GLU A 100 -11.72 -3.25 -8.05
CA GLU A 100 -11.34 -2.18 -7.13
C GLU A 100 -10.82 -2.71 -5.79
N LEU A 101 -9.96 -1.90 -5.16
CA LEU A 101 -9.48 -2.08 -3.80
C LEU A 101 -9.72 -0.78 -3.04
N VAL A 102 -10.48 -0.88 -1.95
CA VAL A 102 -10.74 0.24 -1.04
C VAL A 102 -9.74 0.19 0.11
N THR A 103 -9.11 1.33 0.42
CA THR A 103 -8.20 1.49 1.55
C THR A 103 -8.73 2.52 2.51
N GLU A 104 -8.92 2.12 3.77
CA GLU A 104 -9.09 3.00 4.91
C GLU A 104 -7.71 3.28 5.51
N ARG A 105 -7.18 4.50 5.29
CA ARG A 105 -5.81 4.89 5.67
C ARG A 105 -5.80 5.77 6.90
N LEU A 106 -5.10 5.35 7.94
CA LEU A 106 -4.76 6.15 9.11
C LEU A 106 -3.31 6.62 9.01
N LYS A 107 -3.11 7.94 9.08
CA LYS A 107 -1.78 8.53 9.08
C LYS A 107 -1.25 8.61 10.52
N LEU A 108 -0.20 7.88 10.85
CA LEU A 108 0.42 7.89 12.17
C LEU A 108 1.43 9.03 12.32
N CYS A 109 2.25 9.23 11.29
CA CYS A 109 3.28 10.27 11.20
C CYS A 109 3.36 10.78 9.76
N ASP A 110 3.69 12.06 9.61
CA ASP A 110 3.96 12.70 8.32
C ASP A 110 4.91 13.87 8.59
N ASP A 111 6.20 13.58 8.62
CA ASP A 111 7.25 14.55 8.88
C ASP A 111 8.32 14.52 7.76
N VAL A 112 9.38 15.31 7.93
CA VAL A 112 10.46 15.39 6.94
C VAL A 112 11.29 14.11 6.79
N PHE A 113 11.20 13.20 7.76
CA PHE A 113 12.01 11.99 7.81
C PHE A 113 11.29 10.79 7.18
N CYS A 114 10.02 10.63 7.52
CA CYS A 114 9.21 9.53 7.03
C CYS A 114 7.70 9.83 7.17
N LYS A 115 6.93 9.13 6.35
CA LYS A 115 5.48 9.06 6.50
C LYS A 115 5.10 7.65 6.89
N ILE A 116 4.41 7.51 8.01
CA ILE A 116 3.97 6.22 8.55
C ILE A 116 2.45 6.16 8.47
N VAL A 117 1.94 5.11 7.83
CA VAL A 117 0.50 4.89 7.67
C VAL A 117 0.10 3.48 8.04
N LEU A 118 -1.13 3.33 8.52
CA LEU A 118 -1.82 2.06 8.69
C LEU A 118 -2.95 1.99 7.69
N ASP A 119 -3.00 0.94 6.93
CA ASP A 119 -4.02 0.68 5.93
C ASP A 119 -4.83 -0.57 6.29
N LYS A 120 -6.15 -0.41 6.21
CA LYS A 120 -7.09 -1.53 6.12
C LYS A 120 -7.59 -1.56 4.68
N ASN A 121 -7.33 -2.65 3.98
CA ASN A 121 -7.67 -2.82 2.58
C ASN A 121 -8.81 -3.84 2.44
N THR A 122 -9.80 -3.51 1.60
CA THR A 122 -10.92 -4.39 1.29
C THR A 122 -11.04 -4.55 -0.23
N TYR A 123 -11.05 -5.79 -0.70
CA TYR A 123 -11.11 -6.14 -2.12
C TYR A 123 -11.58 -7.59 -2.30
N LEU A 124 -12.38 -7.85 -3.32
CA LEU A 124 -12.84 -9.20 -3.71
C LEU A 124 -13.33 -10.07 -2.53
N GLY A 125 -14.05 -9.45 -1.58
CA GLY A 125 -14.54 -10.15 -0.37
C GLY A 125 -13.50 -10.38 0.72
N LYS A 126 -12.25 -9.95 0.53
CA LYS A 126 -11.15 -10.08 1.48
C LYS A 126 -10.85 -8.76 2.18
N THR A 127 -10.37 -8.85 3.41
CA THR A 127 -9.82 -7.72 4.16
C THR A 127 -8.41 -8.07 4.64
N ASP A 128 -7.47 -7.13 4.48
CA ASP A 128 -6.13 -7.25 5.03
C ASP A 128 -5.66 -5.92 5.65
N PHE A 129 -4.57 -5.99 6.40
CA PHE A 129 -4.02 -4.86 7.15
C PHE A 129 -2.53 -4.75 6.89
N GLU A 130 -2.03 -3.50 6.71
CA GLU A 130 -0.62 -3.27 6.51
C GLU A 130 -0.13 -1.99 7.19
N LEU A 131 1.13 -2.02 7.54
CA LEU A 131 1.94 -0.88 7.94
C LEU A 131 2.81 -0.48 6.75
N GLU A 132 2.80 0.80 6.38
CA GLU A 132 3.73 1.37 5.40
C GLU A 132 4.54 2.49 6.05
N ILE A 133 5.85 2.50 5.80
CA ILE A 133 6.77 3.57 6.18
C ILE A 133 7.42 4.07 4.90
N GLU A 134 6.94 5.17 4.35
CA GLU A 134 7.49 5.85 3.19
C GLU A 134 8.66 6.75 3.64
N TYR A 135 9.79 6.73 2.91
CA TYR A 135 11.00 7.49 3.27
C TYR A 135 11.81 7.89 2.04
N SER A 136 12.66 8.91 2.18
CA SER A 136 13.70 9.21 1.20
C SER A 136 14.99 8.45 1.53
N GLU A 137 15.87 8.22 0.54
CA GLU A 137 17.14 7.48 0.73
C GLU A 137 17.99 8.05 1.88
N ALA A 138 17.99 9.38 2.03
CA ALA A 138 18.73 10.05 3.11
C ALA A 138 18.27 9.64 4.51
N TYR A 139 17.02 9.20 4.64
CA TYR A 139 16.39 8.84 5.93
C TYR A 139 16.11 7.35 6.10
N LYS A 140 16.70 6.50 5.25
CA LYS A 140 16.53 5.04 5.33
C LYS A 140 16.76 4.49 6.75
N LYS A 141 17.88 4.88 7.38
CA LYS A 141 18.19 4.43 8.76
C LYS A 141 17.11 4.85 9.77
N LYS A 142 16.56 6.04 9.61
CA LYS A 142 15.49 6.56 10.49
C LYS A 142 14.19 5.75 10.31
N ALA A 143 13.85 5.38 9.09
CA ALA A 143 12.68 4.54 8.80
C ALA A 143 12.78 3.17 9.48
N PHE A 144 13.96 2.55 9.48
CA PHE A 144 14.19 1.28 10.19
C PHE A 144 14.15 1.44 11.71
N VAL A 145 14.59 2.56 12.27
CA VAL A 145 14.41 2.86 13.71
C VAL A 145 12.92 2.96 14.04
N CYS A 146 12.12 3.65 13.22
CA CYS A 146 10.67 3.72 13.44
C CYS A 146 10.00 2.34 13.38
N LEU A 147 10.43 1.47 12.48
CA LEU A 147 9.95 0.10 12.41
C LEU A 147 10.29 -0.69 13.69
N ASP A 148 11.53 -0.58 14.18
CA ASP A 148 11.99 -1.24 15.39
C ASP A 148 11.21 -0.76 16.62
N ASP A 149 10.95 0.54 16.74
CA ASP A 149 10.11 1.13 17.80
C ASP A 149 8.67 0.59 17.76
N ILE A 150 8.10 0.38 16.56
CA ILE A 150 6.77 -0.21 16.40
C ILE A 150 6.78 -1.70 16.79
N ALA A 151 7.82 -2.43 16.40
CA ALA A 151 7.99 -3.83 16.81
C ALA A 151 8.13 -3.98 18.32
N ASP A 152 8.92 -3.12 18.97
CA ASP A 152 9.02 -3.03 20.44
C ASP A 152 7.67 -2.74 21.09
N PHE A 153 6.90 -1.83 20.53
CA PHE A 153 5.57 -1.52 21.02
C PHE A 153 4.66 -2.75 20.94
N PHE A 154 4.66 -3.49 19.83
CA PHE A 154 3.88 -4.72 19.70
C PHE A 154 4.31 -5.81 20.69
N CYS A 155 5.62 -5.97 20.94
CA CYS A 155 6.12 -6.90 21.98
C CYS A 155 5.59 -6.50 23.36
N ARG A 156 5.69 -5.23 23.74
CA ARG A 156 5.16 -4.72 25.03
C ARG A 156 3.64 -4.89 25.17
N CYS A 157 2.91 -4.88 24.06
CA CYS A 157 1.45 -5.11 24.06
C CYS A 157 1.07 -6.59 23.96
N GLY A 158 2.04 -7.52 23.95
CA GLY A 158 1.81 -8.96 23.81
C GLY A 158 1.24 -9.36 22.44
N ARG A 159 1.53 -8.58 21.39
CA ARG A 159 1.12 -8.86 20.01
C ARG A 159 2.17 -9.64 19.23
N LEU A 160 3.43 -9.49 19.59
CA LEU A 160 4.57 -10.25 19.07
C LEU A 160 5.34 -10.85 20.25
N GLN A 161 5.96 -12.01 20.04
CA GLN A 161 6.89 -12.60 21.00
C GLN A 161 8.31 -12.03 20.80
N ASP A 162 8.70 -11.77 19.53
CA ASP A 162 9.99 -11.19 19.15
C ASP A 162 9.79 -10.17 18.03
N LYS A 163 10.54 -9.06 18.07
CA LYS A 163 10.59 -8.05 17.00
C LYS A 163 10.90 -8.64 15.61
N LYS A 164 11.69 -9.72 15.56
CA LYS A 164 12.05 -10.41 14.31
C LYS A 164 10.83 -10.90 13.54
N GLU A 165 9.72 -11.17 14.22
CA GLU A 165 8.48 -11.57 13.55
C GLU A 165 7.97 -10.47 12.61
N LEU A 166 7.94 -9.20 13.05
CA LEU A 166 7.54 -8.09 12.18
C LEU A 166 8.56 -7.86 11.07
N ILE A 167 9.85 -7.88 11.39
CA ILE A 167 10.93 -7.65 10.44
C ILE A 167 10.94 -8.71 9.32
N SER A 168 10.69 -9.97 9.66
CA SER A 168 10.65 -11.06 8.67
C SER A 168 9.50 -10.90 7.66
N ARG A 169 8.42 -10.22 8.03
CA ARG A 169 7.27 -9.99 7.12
C ARG A 169 7.58 -8.98 6.02
N ILE A 170 8.60 -8.13 6.18
CA ILE A 170 8.95 -7.08 5.20
C ILE A 170 9.43 -7.69 3.88
N SER A 171 10.32 -8.67 3.95
CA SER A 171 10.88 -9.30 2.75
C SER A 171 9.86 -10.07 1.91
N HIS A 172 8.70 -10.35 2.47
CA HIS A 172 7.62 -11.12 1.83
C HIS A 172 6.37 -10.27 1.57
N ALA A 173 6.39 -8.98 1.89
CA ALA A 173 5.22 -8.12 1.74
C ALA A 173 4.97 -7.77 0.27
N LYS A 174 3.88 -8.32 -0.27
CA LYS A 174 3.40 -8.01 -1.61
C LYS A 174 2.71 -6.65 -1.65
N SER A 175 2.79 -5.97 -2.79
CA SER A 175 2.05 -4.73 -3.02
C SER A 175 0.52 -4.98 -3.00
N LYS A 176 -0.28 -3.91 -2.79
CA LYS A 176 -1.75 -3.99 -2.85
C LYS A 176 -2.25 -4.59 -4.16
N SER A 177 -1.66 -4.17 -5.30
CA SER A 177 -2.02 -4.69 -6.61
C SER A 177 -1.69 -6.16 -6.76
N GLN A 178 -0.51 -6.62 -6.33
CA GLN A 178 -0.16 -8.04 -6.36
C GLN A 178 -1.13 -8.89 -5.54
N ARG A 179 -1.48 -8.46 -4.32
CA ARG A 179 -2.48 -9.17 -3.49
C ARG A 179 -3.87 -9.19 -4.12
N PHE A 180 -4.28 -8.08 -4.74
CA PHE A 180 -5.55 -7.99 -5.47
C PHE A 180 -5.59 -8.98 -6.64
N PHE A 181 -4.58 -8.99 -7.50
CA PHE A 181 -4.55 -9.87 -8.67
C PHE A 181 -4.43 -11.35 -8.28
N GLU A 182 -3.63 -11.69 -7.29
CA GLU A 182 -3.58 -13.06 -6.75
C GLU A 182 -4.91 -13.55 -6.18
N GLU A 183 -5.72 -12.67 -5.59
CA GLU A 183 -7.04 -13.05 -5.12
C GLU A 183 -8.03 -13.18 -6.28
N LYS A 184 -7.89 -12.35 -7.31
CA LYS A 184 -8.70 -12.41 -8.52
C LYS A 184 -8.49 -13.71 -9.30
N GLU A 185 -7.27 -14.22 -9.38
CA GLU A 185 -6.94 -15.49 -10.06
C GLU A 185 -7.52 -16.73 -9.36
N LYS A 186 -7.92 -16.61 -8.09
CA LYS A 186 -8.53 -17.71 -7.31
C LYS A 186 -10.05 -17.78 -7.47
N ASN A 187 -10.69 -16.68 -7.93
CA ASN A 187 -12.13 -16.52 -8.06
C ASN A 187 -12.58 -16.67 -9.53
#